data_44de2e03388baa1fc4ec1d70b72df38e
#
_entry.id   44de2e03388baa1fc4ec1d70b72df38e
#
_cell.length_a   1.000
_cell.length_b   1.000
_cell.length_c   1.000
_cell.angle_alpha   90.00
_cell.angle_beta   90.00
_cell.angle_gamma   90.00
#
_symmetry.space_group_name_H-M   'P 1'
#
loop_
_entity.id
_entity.type
_entity.pdbx_description
1 polymer ?
#
loop_
_entity_poly.entity_id
_entity_poly.type
_entity_poly.pdbx_seq_one_letter_code
_entity_poly.pdbx_strand_id
1 'polypeptide(L)'
;MAVSRRTLLQLAMAPAVLVQTRATAQDLDPIVSRVYPGPSGRLVYVPDEQGNTIHDASHAGYRGGGVAIPTVPVRETIWPVAADNTAHIQAAIDRVSSRPLDAAGFRGAVLLRAGYYRVAGPLKIQASGVVLRGEGMGDAGTVVIGTGTGRSATGAGGAGAAPQGALVVIGGASGVTPNEETKQVVTDPYVPVGSRTLRVMSARGFRPGDTVIVRRIGNQAWIDAVGMNGSTPASRWRPFNVEWDRIVSDVQGDTITLDAPITCAMEQRWGGGEVVKAADPGRISDVGVENLRGISEFDPTKRTTEYGNMDRPNYVAEEYYADEDHYRDLVVFTNAKNGWVRNATALHFVNSMVGTQRATKWITVQDCISREPISRRMGARRFTFALRGQLALVQRCQSDKGRHSFMTGQPTGSGNVFLDCKATSPYSSSEPHEQWATGNLYDNVQAPLTARFWKDINIGWAGANTVFWNCEGSFLVQKPPTAQNYSFGHLGVNAVVFNIPLQDPGKENGHLESVDRHVTPRSLYLTQLRERLGDAAVRQIAVASQLA
;
A
#
# COMPACT_ATOMS: atom_id res chain seq x y z
N MET A 1 -28.94 -78.55 -11.89
CA MET A 1 -29.72 -78.21 -10.70
C MET A 1 -29.01 -77.02 -10.05
N ALA A 2 -29.42 -75.84 -10.31
CA ALA A 2 -30.22 -74.89 -9.54
C ALA A 2 -29.83 -74.90 -8.05
N VAL A 3 -29.39 -73.75 -7.46
CA VAL A 3 -30.13 -72.56 -7.09
C VAL A 3 -29.16 -71.46 -6.65
N SER A 4 -29.44 -70.26 -7.15
CA SER A 4 -28.95 -68.96 -6.76
C SER A 4 -29.40 -68.59 -5.34
N ARG A 5 -28.55 -67.82 -4.60
CA ARG A 5 -29.03 -66.83 -3.62
C ARG A 5 -28.03 -65.62 -3.55
N ARG A 6 -28.52 -64.50 -4.07
CA ARG A 6 -27.97 -63.14 -3.82
C ARG A 6 -28.24 -62.75 -2.35
N THR A 7 -27.23 -62.34 -1.64
CA THR A 7 -27.40 -61.69 -0.34
C THR A 7 -27.08 -60.20 -0.51
N LEU A 8 -28.10 -59.37 -0.43
CA LEU A 8 -28.00 -57.91 -0.33
C LEU A 8 -27.48 -57.57 1.07
N LEU A 9 -26.31 -56.92 1.15
CA LEU A 9 -25.92 -56.21 2.35
C LEU A 9 -26.51 -54.80 2.26
N GLN A 10 -27.47 -54.48 3.12
CA GLN A 10 -27.91 -53.15 3.43
C GLN A 10 -26.91 -52.53 4.40
N LEU A 11 -26.11 -51.54 3.94
CA LEU A 11 -25.36 -50.64 4.82
C LEU A 11 -26.36 -49.60 5.36
N ALA A 12 -26.65 -49.69 6.64
CA ALA A 12 -27.35 -48.65 7.38
C ALA A 12 -26.40 -47.41 7.54
N MET A 13 -26.73 -46.31 6.89
CA MET A 13 -26.15 -45.02 7.17
C MET A 13 -26.68 -44.50 8.51
N ALA A 14 -25.84 -44.44 9.52
CA ALA A 14 -26.12 -43.69 10.74
C ALA A 14 -26.02 -42.20 10.46
N PRO A 15 -26.96 -41.36 10.94
CA PRO A 15 -26.85 -39.91 10.78
C PRO A 15 -25.68 -39.38 11.62
N ALA A 16 -24.74 -38.70 10.98
CA ALA A 16 -23.73 -37.94 11.68
C ALA A 16 -24.40 -36.77 12.41
N VAL A 17 -24.49 -36.88 13.72
CA VAL A 17 -24.89 -35.76 14.58
C VAL A 17 -23.75 -34.73 14.56
N LEU A 18 -23.95 -33.64 13.83
CA LEU A 18 -23.14 -32.46 13.97
C LEU A 18 -23.39 -31.88 15.37
N VAL A 19 -22.51 -32.18 16.30
CA VAL A 19 -22.41 -31.44 17.56
C VAL A 19 -21.86 -30.05 17.22
N GLN A 20 -22.76 -29.09 17.00
CA GLN A 20 -22.41 -27.68 17.09
C GLN A 20 -22.07 -27.39 18.56
N THR A 21 -20.81 -27.42 18.90
CA THR A 21 -20.34 -26.78 20.12
C THR A 21 -20.58 -25.28 19.95
N ARG A 22 -21.71 -24.79 20.46
CA ARG A 22 -21.83 -23.37 20.80
C ARG A 22 -20.71 -23.08 21.78
N ALA A 23 -19.70 -22.33 21.32
CA ALA A 23 -18.80 -21.67 22.23
C ALA A 23 -19.68 -20.82 23.16
N THR A 24 -19.72 -21.18 24.43
CA THR A 24 -20.28 -20.33 25.48
C THR A 24 -19.55 -19.00 25.36
N ALA A 25 -20.31 -17.91 25.27
CA ALA A 25 -19.76 -16.58 25.41
C ALA A 25 -19.02 -16.56 26.76
N GLN A 26 -17.68 -16.63 26.70
CA GLN A 26 -16.88 -16.22 27.83
C GLN A 26 -17.26 -14.75 28.08
N ASP A 27 -17.50 -14.41 29.34
CA ASP A 27 -17.58 -13.01 29.79
C ASP A 27 -16.26 -12.34 29.41
N LEU A 28 -16.21 -11.83 28.17
CA LEU A 28 -15.12 -10.98 27.72
C LEU A 28 -15.33 -9.65 28.46
N ASP A 29 -14.32 -9.20 29.18
CA ASP A 29 -14.28 -7.84 29.69
C ASP A 29 -14.76 -6.89 28.59
N PRO A 30 -15.58 -5.89 28.90
CA PRO A 30 -16.12 -4.99 27.89
C PRO A 30 -14.97 -4.36 27.12
N ILE A 31 -14.91 -4.63 25.79
CA ILE A 31 -13.86 -4.08 24.93
C ILE A 31 -14.00 -2.55 24.97
N VAL A 32 -12.98 -1.90 25.51
CA VAL A 32 -12.91 -0.43 25.51
C VAL A 32 -12.64 0.02 24.09
N SER A 33 -13.61 0.73 23.48
CA SER A 33 -13.43 1.28 22.14
C SER A 33 -12.22 2.22 22.09
N ARG A 34 -11.34 2.05 21.10
CA ARG A 34 -10.13 2.86 20.94
C ARG A 34 -10.35 4.14 20.16
N VAL A 35 -11.43 4.21 19.36
CA VAL A 35 -11.82 5.41 18.64
C VAL A 35 -13.33 5.39 18.34
N TYR A 36 -14.03 6.46 18.67
CA TYR A 36 -15.48 6.58 18.48
C TYR A 36 -15.92 8.05 18.38
N PRO A 37 -17.09 8.36 17.79
CA PRO A 37 -17.65 9.70 17.79
C PRO A 37 -18.03 10.14 19.21
N GLY A 38 -17.48 11.26 19.67
CA GLY A 38 -17.85 11.87 20.95
C GLY A 38 -19.13 12.72 20.86
N PRO A 39 -19.56 13.30 21.96
CA PRO A 39 -20.78 14.13 22.02
C PRO A 39 -20.74 15.35 21.09
N SER A 40 -19.57 15.85 20.79
CA SER A 40 -19.36 16.96 19.83
C SER A 40 -19.43 16.55 18.36
N GLY A 41 -19.59 15.25 18.06
CA GLY A 41 -19.48 14.66 16.73
C GLY A 41 -18.03 14.46 16.24
N ARG A 42 -17.03 14.90 17.02
CA ARG A 42 -15.63 14.66 16.74
C ARG A 42 -15.19 13.30 17.28
N LEU A 43 -14.16 12.72 16.66
CA LEU A 43 -13.57 11.48 17.15
C LEU A 43 -12.88 11.67 18.50
N VAL A 44 -13.17 10.74 19.40
CA VAL A 44 -12.44 10.56 20.66
C VAL A 44 -11.48 9.41 20.48
N TYR A 45 -10.21 9.65 20.76
CA TYR A 45 -9.15 8.65 20.73
C TYR A 45 -8.83 8.24 22.17
N VAL A 46 -9.02 6.96 22.48
CA VAL A 46 -8.68 6.40 23.78
C VAL A 46 -7.28 5.81 23.72
N PRO A 47 -6.32 6.41 24.43
CA PRO A 47 -4.96 5.89 24.45
C PRO A 47 -4.91 4.53 25.16
N ASP A 48 -3.90 3.72 24.81
CA ASP A 48 -3.54 2.58 25.63
C ASP A 48 -2.75 3.01 26.87
N GLU A 49 -2.31 2.06 27.67
CA GLU A 49 -1.56 2.29 28.92
C GLU A 49 -0.25 3.05 28.71
N GLN A 50 0.30 3.02 27.50
CA GLN A 50 1.53 3.72 27.11
C GLN A 50 1.28 5.03 26.38
N GLY A 51 0.00 5.40 26.18
CA GLY A 51 -0.40 6.61 25.48
C GLY A 51 -0.52 6.48 23.98
N ASN A 52 -0.37 5.26 23.40
CA ASN A 52 -0.56 5.05 21.97
C ASN A 52 -2.03 5.24 21.58
N THR A 53 -2.25 5.91 20.46
CA THR A 53 -3.60 6.12 19.90
C THR A 53 -3.65 5.64 18.44
N ILE A 54 -4.86 5.43 17.94
CA ILE A 54 -5.07 5.35 16.50
C ILE A 54 -4.58 6.67 15.89
N HIS A 55 -3.63 6.56 14.96
CA HIS A 55 -3.01 7.74 14.34
C HIS A 55 -3.96 8.42 13.35
N ASP A 56 -3.74 9.71 13.11
CA ASP A 56 -4.44 10.46 12.06
C ASP A 56 -3.88 10.08 10.67
N ALA A 57 -4.65 9.32 9.91
CA ALA A 57 -4.32 8.87 8.55
C ALA A 57 -4.66 9.91 7.47
N SER A 58 -5.32 11.03 7.82
CA SER A 58 -5.82 12.02 6.86
C SER A 58 -4.73 12.75 6.07
N HIS A 59 -3.47 12.58 6.46
CA HIS A 59 -2.29 13.14 5.79
C HIS A 59 -1.87 12.37 4.51
N ALA A 60 -2.55 11.26 4.20
CA ALA A 60 -2.30 10.47 3.00
C ALA A 60 -2.95 11.09 1.76
N GLY A 61 -2.27 10.97 0.61
CA GLY A 61 -2.74 11.45 -0.68
C GLY A 61 -2.06 12.73 -1.17
N TYR A 62 -2.41 13.14 -2.37
CA TYR A 62 -1.84 14.29 -3.07
C TYR A 62 -1.75 15.53 -2.17
N ARG A 63 -0.54 16.11 -2.08
CA ARG A 63 -0.23 17.30 -1.26
C ARG A 63 -0.65 17.20 0.22
N GLY A 64 -0.62 15.98 0.78
CA GLY A 64 -0.94 15.76 2.19
C GLY A 64 -2.42 15.51 2.47
N GLY A 65 -3.21 15.12 1.47
CA GLY A 65 -4.63 14.78 1.59
C GLY A 65 -5.56 15.99 1.52
N GLY A 66 -6.79 15.74 1.06
CA GLY A 66 -7.85 16.76 0.97
C GLY A 66 -7.68 17.77 -0.17
N VAL A 67 -6.73 17.55 -1.07
CA VAL A 67 -6.47 18.41 -2.23
C VAL A 67 -6.89 17.70 -3.51
N ALA A 68 -7.72 18.36 -4.32
CA ALA A 68 -8.15 17.84 -5.60
C ALA A 68 -6.95 17.66 -6.57
N ILE A 69 -6.94 16.55 -7.29
CA ILE A 69 -5.99 16.38 -8.40
C ILE A 69 -6.33 17.40 -9.49
N PRO A 70 -5.38 18.28 -9.90
CA PRO A 70 -5.66 19.36 -10.80
C PRO A 70 -5.89 18.89 -12.25
N THR A 71 -6.59 19.71 -13.04
CA THR A 71 -6.66 19.56 -14.50
C THR A 71 -5.53 20.37 -15.11
N VAL A 72 -4.45 19.68 -15.49
CA VAL A 72 -3.26 20.32 -16.06
C VAL A 72 -3.49 20.67 -17.53
N PRO A 73 -3.17 21.89 -18.01
CA PRO A 73 -3.32 22.26 -19.41
C PRO A 73 -2.51 21.39 -20.36
N VAL A 74 -3.12 20.96 -21.48
CA VAL A 74 -2.42 20.22 -22.55
C VAL A 74 -1.45 21.17 -23.25
N ARG A 75 -0.22 20.73 -23.43
CA ARG A 75 0.87 21.47 -24.10
C ARG A 75 1.42 20.75 -25.31
N GLU A 76 1.14 19.47 -25.41
CA GLU A 76 1.52 18.62 -26.54
C GLU A 76 0.39 17.63 -26.82
N THR A 77 0.09 17.39 -28.08
CA THR A 77 -0.92 16.40 -28.50
C THR A 77 -0.33 15.54 -29.60
N ILE A 78 -0.43 14.23 -29.41
CA ILE A 78 0.10 13.25 -30.38
C ILE A 78 -0.93 12.17 -30.69
N TRP A 79 -0.79 11.56 -31.85
CA TRP A 79 -1.60 10.46 -32.38
C TRP A 79 -0.73 9.19 -32.47
N PRO A 80 -1.33 7.99 -32.46
CA PRO A 80 -0.55 6.76 -32.65
C PRO A 80 0.08 6.72 -34.04
N VAL A 81 1.31 6.19 -34.11
CA VAL A 81 1.97 5.86 -35.37
C VAL A 81 1.93 4.34 -35.59
N ALA A 82 2.04 3.91 -36.86
CA ALA A 82 1.94 2.49 -37.20
C ALA A 82 3.07 1.62 -36.63
N ALA A 83 4.24 2.21 -36.41
CA ALA A 83 5.43 1.54 -35.84
C ALA A 83 5.44 1.62 -34.30
N ASP A 84 6.58 1.33 -33.68
CA ASP A 84 6.82 1.51 -32.25
C ASP A 84 6.67 3.00 -31.84
N ASN A 85 5.81 3.25 -30.90
CA ASN A 85 5.51 4.59 -30.39
C ASN A 85 6.43 5.04 -29.25
N THR A 86 7.38 4.22 -28.81
CA THR A 86 8.22 4.53 -27.65
C THR A 86 8.93 5.88 -27.80
N ALA A 87 9.70 6.04 -28.87
CA ALA A 87 10.44 7.29 -29.14
C ALA A 87 9.49 8.46 -29.41
N HIS A 88 8.36 8.21 -30.08
CA HIS A 88 7.35 9.24 -30.39
C HIS A 88 6.71 9.82 -29.13
N ILE A 89 6.28 8.96 -28.19
CA ILE A 89 5.72 9.41 -26.91
C ILE A 89 6.81 10.03 -26.03
N GLN A 90 8.01 9.41 -25.96
CA GLN A 90 9.10 9.95 -25.13
C GLN A 90 9.51 11.35 -25.60
N ALA A 91 9.63 11.58 -26.89
CA ALA A 91 9.96 12.90 -27.43
C ALA A 91 8.91 13.97 -27.05
N ALA A 92 7.60 13.61 -27.03
CA ALA A 92 6.55 14.52 -26.56
C ALA A 92 6.67 14.81 -25.06
N ILE A 93 6.97 13.79 -24.23
CA ILE A 93 7.26 13.96 -22.80
C ILE A 93 8.46 14.88 -22.61
N ASP A 94 9.53 14.71 -23.36
CA ASP A 94 10.78 15.49 -23.26
C ASP A 94 10.54 16.96 -23.66
N ARG A 95 9.77 17.22 -24.72
CA ARG A 95 9.38 18.58 -25.12
C ARG A 95 8.58 19.30 -24.03
N VAL A 96 7.62 18.60 -23.37
CA VAL A 96 6.88 19.18 -22.25
C VAL A 96 7.80 19.34 -21.04
N SER A 97 8.68 18.39 -20.77
CA SER A 97 9.64 18.43 -19.67
C SER A 97 10.63 19.60 -19.75
N SER A 98 10.96 20.07 -20.95
CA SER A 98 11.86 21.21 -21.17
C SER A 98 11.20 22.58 -20.98
N ARG A 99 9.87 22.65 -20.86
CA ARG A 99 9.14 23.91 -20.63
C ARG A 99 9.41 24.44 -19.21
N PRO A 100 9.34 25.76 -18.99
CA PRO A 100 9.34 26.30 -17.63
C PRO A 100 8.07 25.86 -16.89
N LEU A 101 8.16 25.82 -15.56
CA LEU A 101 6.98 25.65 -14.70
C LEU A 101 6.09 26.90 -14.81
N ASP A 102 4.78 26.69 -14.87
CA ASP A 102 3.81 27.78 -14.70
C ASP A 102 3.64 28.16 -13.21
N ALA A 103 2.82 29.17 -12.95
CA ALA A 103 2.57 29.65 -11.58
C ALA A 103 1.95 28.59 -10.66
N ALA A 104 1.31 27.53 -11.21
CA ALA A 104 0.74 26.43 -10.46
C ALA A 104 1.75 25.27 -10.23
N GLY A 105 2.96 25.37 -10.80
CA GLY A 105 4.00 24.36 -10.70
C GLY A 105 3.95 23.28 -11.77
N PHE A 106 3.28 23.51 -12.91
CA PHE A 106 3.16 22.56 -14.00
C PHE A 106 3.91 22.98 -15.26
N ARG A 107 4.45 22.02 -15.97
CA ARG A 107 5.00 22.17 -17.34
C ARG A 107 3.95 21.89 -18.39
N GLY A 108 2.99 21.00 -18.07
CA GLY A 108 1.84 20.69 -18.90
C GLY A 108 1.54 19.21 -19.02
N ALA A 109 0.46 18.90 -19.73
CA ALA A 109 0.09 17.54 -20.09
C ALA A 109 0.48 17.22 -21.54
N VAL A 110 0.98 15.99 -21.75
CA VAL A 110 1.05 15.33 -23.06
C VAL A 110 -0.25 14.57 -23.24
N LEU A 111 -1.04 14.93 -24.24
CA LEU A 111 -2.28 14.25 -24.60
C LEU A 111 -2.03 13.21 -25.68
N LEU A 112 -2.23 11.95 -25.34
CA LEU A 112 -2.32 10.83 -26.27
C LEU A 112 -3.77 10.73 -26.74
N ARG A 113 -4.03 11.03 -28.02
CA ARG A 113 -5.37 10.87 -28.60
C ARG A 113 -5.83 9.42 -28.55
N ALA A 114 -7.14 9.20 -28.63
CA ALA A 114 -7.70 7.86 -28.68
C ALA A 114 -7.08 7.02 -29.81
N GLY A 115 -6.77 5.77 -29.52
CA GLY A 115 -6.13 4.83 -30.44
C GLY A 115 -5.12 3.92 -29.73
N TYR A 116 -4.43 3.10 -30.51
CA TYR A 116 -3.55 2.04 -30.02
C TYR A 116 -2.07 2.39 -30.23
N TYR A 117 -1.33 2.54 -29.14
CA TYR A 117 0.10 2.86 -29.11
C TYR A 117 0.90 1.63 -28.71
N ARG A 118 1.56 0.97 -29.67
CA ARG A 118 2.50 -0.12 -29.38
C ARG A 118 3.82 0.46 -28.87
N VAL A 119 4.29 0.00 -27.72
CA VAL A 119 5.44 0.59 -26.99
C VAL A 119 6.39 -0.53 -26.57
N ALA A 120 7.57 -0.58 -27.17
CA ALA A 120 8.56 -1.61 -26.88
C ALA A 120 9.48 -1.26 -25.70
N GLY A 121 9.76 0.04 -25.47
CA GLY A 121 10.62 0.53 -24.39
C GLY A 121 9.83 1.27 -23.29
N PRO A 122 10.42 1.44 -22.11
CA PRO A 122 9.75 2.18 -21.02
C PRO A 122 9.63 3.67 -21.32
N LEU A 123 8.48 4.25 -20.95
CA LEU A 123 8.25 5.70 -20.98
C LEU A 123 8.70 6.30 -19.64
N LYS A 124 9.43 7.42 -19.69
CA LYS A 124 10.02 8.04 -18.49
C LYS A 124 9.54 9.47 -18.29
N ILE A 125 9.02 9.77 -17.11
CA ILE A 125 8.72 11.14 -16.66
C ILE A 125 9.75 11.48 -15.56
N GLN A 126 10.68 12.37 -15.89
CA GLN A 126 11.82 12.71 -15.01
C GLN A 126 11.86 14.19 -14.62
N ALA A 127 10.82 14.95 -14.96
CA ALA A 127 10.70 16.37 -14.61
C ALA A 127 9.40 16.62 -13.83
N SER A 128 9.46 17.52 -12.85
CA SER A 128 8.27 17.98 -12.12
C SER A 128 7.24 18.65 -13.05
N GLY A 129 5.97 18.56 -12.71
CA GLY A 129 4.89 19.26 -13.40
C GLY A 129 4.48 18.67 -14.75
N VAL A 130 4.81 17.41 -15.05
CA VAL A 130 4.49 16.72 -16.30
C VAL A 130 3.40 15.68 -16.10
N VAL A 131 2.39 15.67 -16.97
CA VAL A 131 1.29 14.72 -16.94
C VAL A 131 1.18 13.98 -18.27
N LEU A 132 1.10 12.65 -18.23
CA LEU A 132 0.76 11.81 -19.37
C LEU A 132 -0.74 11.52 -19.33
N ARG A 133 -1.50 11.98 -20.33
CA ARG A 133 -2.96 11.90 -20.36
C ARG A 133 -3.46 11.24 -21.63
N GLY A 134 -4.39 10.31 -21.49
CA GLY A 134 -5.18 9.77 -22.59
C GLY A 134 -6.58 10.39 -22.66
N GLU A 135 -7.42 9.88 -23.57
CA GLU A 135 -8.81 10.29 -23.77
C GLU A 135 -9.84 9.31 -23.21
N GLY A 136 -9.39 8.29 -22.46
CA GLY A 136 -10.28 7.34 -21.80
C GLY A 136 -9.58 6.02 -21.49
N MET A 137 -10.07 5.34 -20.45
CA MET A 137 -9.53 4.07 -19.95
C MET A 137 -10.23 2.84 -20.55
N GLY A 138 -11.15 3.04 -21.50
CA GLY A 138 -11.85 1.98 -22.23
C GLY A 138 -11.17 1.62 -23.55
N ASP A 139 -11.72 0.61 -24.27
CA ASP A 139 -11.18 0.13 -25.54
C ASP A 139 -11.23 1.19 -26.65
N ALA A 140 -12.22 2.08 -26.61
CA ALA A 140 -12.35 3.20 -27.54
C ALA A 140 -11.53 4.43 -27.14
N GLY A 141 -10.84 4.38 -26.01
CA GLY A 141 -9.98 5.46 -25.51
C GLY A 141 -8.54 5.34 -25.98
N THR A 142 -7.62 5.77 -25.13
CA THR A 142 -6.19 5.67 -25.38
C THR A 142 -5.66 4.35 -24.81
N VAL A 143 -5.16 3.47 -25.67
CA VAL A 143 -4.65 2.15 -25.32
C VAL A 143 -3.16 2.10 -25.57
N VAL A 144 -2.35 1.95 -24.52
CA VAL A 144 -0.90 1.80 -24.59
C VAL A 144 -0.55 0.33 -24.42
N ILE A 145 -0.03 -0.29 -25.48
CA ILE A 145 0.31 -1.73 -25.52
C ILE A 145 1.81 -1.88 -25.35
N GLY A 146 2.24 -2.36 -24.19
CA GLY A 146 3.63 -2.74 -23.94
C GLY A 146 3.96 -4.05 -24.65
N THR A 147 4.85 -4.00 -25.64
CA THR A 147 5.26 -5.15 -26.47
C THR A 147 6.62 -5.70 -26.09
N GLY A 148 7.28 -5.11 -25.11
CA GLY A 148 8.59 -5.52 -24.60
C GLY A 148 8.54 -5.99 -23.15
N THR A 149 9.70 -6.15 -22.55
CA THR A 149 9.85 -6.54 -21.14
C THR A 149 10.08 -5.36 -20.21
N GLY A 150 10.34 -4.18 -20.75
CA GLY A 150 10.78 -3.01 -20.00
C GLY A 150 12.11 -3.20 -19.26
N ARG A 151 12.78 -4.35 -19.47
CA ARG A 151 14.08 -4.67 -18.87
C ARG A 151 15.20 -4.07 -19.73
N SER A 152 16.21 -3.50 -19.07
CA SER A 152 17.44 -3.12 -19.75
C SER A 152 18.23 -4.37 -20.08
N ALA A 153 18.80 -4.46 -21.27
CA ALA A 153 19.69 -5.56 -21.69
C ALA A 153 20.93 -5.74 -20.78
N THR A 154 21.23 -4.77 -19.93
CA THR A 154 22.37 -4.78 -18.99
C THR A 154 22.03 -5.21 -17.57
N GLY A 155 20.85 -5.72 -17.34
CA GLY A 155 20.26 -6.50 -16.27
C GLY A 155 20.96 -6.73 -14.93
N ALA A 156 21.36 -5.73 -14.19
CA ALA A 156 21.73 -5.89 -12.78
C ALA A 156 20.78 -5.08 -11.89
N GLY A 157 19.67 -5.70 -11.46
CA GLY A 157 18.80 -5.15 -10.43
C GLY A 157 19.36 -5.39 -9.03
N GLY A 158 20.14 -4.46 -8.49
CA GLY A 158 20.46 -4.39 -7.06
C GLY A 158 19.40 -3.60 -6.30
N ALA A 159 19.37 -3.74 -4.98
CA ALA A 159 18.52 -2.92 -4.11
C ALA A 159 18.86 -1.42 -4.34
N GLY A 160 17.92 -0.66 -4.90
CA GLY A 160 18.11 0.75 -5.30
C GLY A 160 18.19 1.01 -6.81
N ALA A 161 18.21 -0.02 -7.66
CA ALA A 161 18.11 0.16 -9.10
C ALA A 161 16.70 0.64 -9.51
N ALA A 162 16.62 1.43 -10.61
CA ALA A 162 15.35 1.82 -11.19
C ALA A 162 14.48 0.58 -11.45
N PRO A 163 13.15 0.65 -11.22
CA PRO A 163 12.27 -0.48 -11.40
C PRO A 163 12.33 -0.98 -12.83
N GLN A 164 12.89 -2.18 -13.01
CA GLN A 164 12.95 -2.83 -14.32
C GLN A 164 11.60 -3.46 -14.60
N GLY A 165 11.12 -3.34 -15.84
CA GLY A 165 9.89 -3.93 -16.29
C GLY A 165 8.63 -3.08 -16.10
N ALA A 166 8.72 -1.82 -15.76
CA ALA A 166 7.58 -0.89 -15.76
C ALA A 166 7.40 -0.22 -17.13
N LEU A 167 6.14 -0.10 -17.59
CA LEU A 167 5.79 0.56 -18.83
C LEU A 167 5.95 2.07 -18.73
N VAL A 168 5.53 2.65 -17.60
CA VAL A 168 5.74 4.08 -17.27
C VAL A 168 6.52 4.19 -15.96
N VAL A 169 7.67 4.83 -16.02
CA VAL A 169 8.52 5.11 -14.86
C VAL A 169 8.47 6.60 -14.55
N ILE A 170 8.08 6.95 -13.34
CA ILE A 170 8.01 8.33 -12.85
C ILE A 170 9.02 8.50 -11.73
N GLY A 171 10.01 9.37 -11.91
CA GLY A 171 10.99 9.56 -10.85
C GLY A 171 12.13 10.49 -11.19
N GLY A 172 12.54 11.27 -10.20
CA GLY A 172 13.68 12.15 -10.26
C GLY A 172 15.01 11.43 -10.07
N ALA A 173 16.10 12.19 -10.11
CA ALA A 173 17.46 11.68 -10.07
C ALA A 173 17.84 11.03 -8.72
N SER A 174 17.28 11.53 -7.60
CA SER A 174 17.58 11.02 -6.25
C SER A 174 16.37 11.20 -5.33
N GLY A 175 16.37 10.45 -4.23
CA GLY A 175 15.42 10.62 -3.13
C GLY A 175 15.85 11.70 -2.13
N VAL A 176 15.25 11.64 -0.95
CA VAL A 176 15.60 12.52 0.17
C VAL A 176 16.96 12.10 0.73
N THR A 177 17.85 13.08 0.96
CA THR A 177 19.20 12.86 1.49
C THR A 177 19.32 13.48 2.88
N PRO A 178 19.47 12.68 3.94
CA PRO A 178 19.67 13.19 5.30
C PRO A 178 21.05 13.86 5.43
N ASN A 179 21.12 14.95 6.20
CA ASN A 179 22.36 15.58 6.63
C ASN A 179 22.69 15.14 8.05
N GLU A 180 23.52 14.11 8.18
CA GLU A 180 23.84 13.47 9.47
C GLU A 180 24.49 14.41 10.50
N GLU A 181 25.10 15.51 10.06
CA GLU A 181 25.68 16.52 10.97
C GLU A 181 24.61 17.26 11.79
N THR A 182 23.37 17.26 11.32
CA THR A 182 22.24 17.92 11.98
C THR A 182 21.48 16.99 12.92
N LYS A 183 21.94 15.75 13.08
CA LYS A 183 21.26 14.73 13.86
C LYS A 183 21.04 15.14 15.31
N GLN A 184 19.79 14.99 15.78
CA GLN A 184 19.40 15.19 17.16
C GLN A 184 18.72 13.95 17.69
N VAL A 185 19.11 13.52 18.87
CA VAL A 185 18.49 12.38 19.57
C VAL A 185 17.19 12.83 20.22
N VAL A 186 16.16 12.03 20.11
CA VAL A 186 14.89 12.20 20.83
C VAL A 186 15.12 11.87 22.30
N THR A 187 14.81 12.79 23.20
CA THR A 187 15.06 12.68 24.63
C THR A 187 13.88 12.10 25.42
N ASP A 188 12.70 12.06 24.82
CA ASP A 188 11.54 11.41 25.45
C ASP A 188 11.82 9.93 25.69
N PRO A 189 11.57 9.39 26.91
CA PRO A 189 11.76 7.97 27.20
C PRO A 189 10.86 7.07 26.37
N TYR A 190 9.69 7.61 26.00
CA TYR A 190 8.69 7.00 25.14
C TYR A 190 7.96 8.06 24.34
N VAL A 191 7.89 7.88 23.01
CA VAL A 191 7.03 8.68 22.13
C VAL A 191 5.94 7.76 21.58
N PRO A 192 4.67 7.98 21.95
CA PRO A 192 3.58 7.08 21.56
C PRO A 192 3.22 7.19 20.06
N VAL A 193 2.62 6.13 19.54
CA VAL A 193 1.99 6.12 18.21
C VAL A 193 0.95 7.24 18.13
N GLY A 194 0.91 7.95 17.01
CA GLY A 194 0.00 9.07 16.80
C GLY A 194 0.58 10.43 17.19
N SER A 195 1.75 10.47 17.86
CA SER A 195 2.42 11.72 18.20
C SER A 195 2.91 12.47 16.98
N ARG A 196 2.81 13.80 17.06
CA ARG A 196 3.42 14.73 16.10
C ARG A 196 4.54 15.54 16.74
N THR A 197 4.69 15.50 18.04
CA THR A 197 5.68 16.27 18.80
C THR A 197 6.77 15.34 19.33
N LEU A 198 8.02 15.81 19.24
CA LEU A 198 9.21 15.11 19.69
C LEU A 198 10.08 16.09 20.46
N ARG A 199 10.51 15.73 21.67
CA ARG A 199 11.54 16.48 22.38
C ARG A 199 12.90 15.95 21.97
N VAL A 200 13.78 16.82 21.50
CA VAL A 200 15.14 16.47 21.05
C VAL A 200 16.19 17.08 21.98
N MET A 201 17.43 16.62 21.88
CA MET A 201 18.55 17.14 22.68
C MET A 201 18.74 18.65 22.48
N SER A 202 18.61 19.13 21.23
CA SER A 202 18.57 20.54 20.89
C SER A 202 17.83 20.74 19.57
N ALA A 203 16.81 21.58 19.57
CA ALA A 203 16.12 21.97 18.33
C ALA A 203 16.77 23.20 17.65
N ARG A 204 17.95 23.67 18.13
CA ARG A 204 18.67 24.76 17.53
C ARG A 204 19.00 24.49 16.07
N GLY A 205 18.56 25.39 15.18
CA GLY A 205 18.77 25.25 13.73
C GLY A 205 17.64 24.58 12.98
N PHE A 206 16.67 23.96 13.65
CA PHE A 206 15.42 23.51 13.02
C PHE A 206 14.43 24.68 12.91
N ARG A 207 13.64 24.70 11.83
CA ARG A 207 12.64 25.75 11.55
C ARG A 207 11.41 25.14 10.89
N PRO A 208 10.23 25.74 11.04
CA PRO A 208 9.06 25.42 10.23
C PRO A 208 9.40 25.43 8.73
N GLY A 209 8.97 24.40 8.01
CA GLY A 209 9.27 24.17 6.60
C GLY A 209 10.51 23.29 6.33
N ASP A 210 11.35 23.01 7.31
CA ASP A 210 12.47 22.09 7.13
C ASP A 210 11.97 20.68 6.83
N THR A 211 12.52 20.04 5.80
CA THR A 211 12.36 18.60 5.60
C THR A 211 13.26 17.85 6.57
N VAL A 212 12.71 16.85 7.24
CA VAL A 212 13.43 16.01 8.19
C VAL A 212 13.14 14.54 7.94
N ILE A 213 14.12 13.69 8.22
CA ILE A 213 13.91 12.26 8.42
C ILE A 213 13.85 12.01 9.92
N VAL A 214 12.73 11.48 10.36
CA VAL A 214 12.54 11.01 11.73
C VAL A 214 12.79 9.51 11.74
N ARG A 215 13.63 9.03 12.63
CA ARG A 215 14.03 7.62 12.73
C ARG A 215 13.61 7.06 14.07
N ARG A 216 12.89 5.94 14.04
CA ARG A 216 12.77 5.03 15.16
C ARG A 216 13.86 4.00 15.02
N ILE A 217 14.78 3.96 15.98
CA ILE A 217 15.90 3.02 15.97
C ILE A 217 15.41 1.63 16.39
N GLY A 218 15.78 0.60 15.65
CA GLY A 218 15.51 -0.79 16.00
C GLY A 218 16.81 -1.51 16.29
N ASN A 219 17.16 -1.64 17.58
CA ASN A 219 18.38 -2.35 18.02
C ASN A 219 18.19 -3.86 18.08
N GLN A 220 19.26 -4.61 18.43
CA GLN A 220 19.19 -6.07 18.53
C GLN A 220 18.21 -6.53 19.60
N ALA A 221 18.13 -5.83 20.74
CA ALA A 221 17.17 -6.19 21.80
C ALA A 221 15.71 -6.12 21.31
N TRP A 222 15.39 -5.16 20.42
CA TRP A 222 14.09 -5.12 19.79
C TRP A 222 13.86 -6.28 18.82
N ILE A 223 14.86 -6.65 18.00
CA ILE A 223 14.79 -7.84 17.11
C ILE A 223 14.52 -9.11 17.91
N ASP A 224 15.16 -9.24 19.09
CA ASP A 224 14.96 -10.36 20.00
C ASP A 224 13.53 -10.35 20.58
N ALA A 225 13.06 -9.19 21.01
CA ALA A 225 11.72 -9.01 21.58
C ALA A 225 10.59 -9.32 20.58
N VAL A 226 10.77 -9.04 19.30
CA VAL A 226 9.78 -9.37 18.26
C VAL A 226 9.93 -10.82 17.75
N GLY A 227 10.88 -11.58 18.27
CA GLY A 227 11.07 -12.99 17.93
C GLY A 227 11.66 -13.24 16.54
N MET A 228 12.42 -12.25 16.01
CA MET A 228 13.07 -12.34 14.70
C MET A 228 14.59 -12.54 14.82
N ASN A 229 15.02 -13.32 15.80
CA ASN A 229 16.44 -13.64 16.12
C ASN A 229 16.80 -15.11 15.84
N GLY A 230 16.05 -15.78 14.98
CA GLY A 230 16.25 -17.19 14.64
C GLY A 230 17.65 -17.50 14.06
N SER A 231 17.98 -18.79 13.97
CA SER A 231 19.29 -19.26 13.50
C SER A 231 19.48 -19.20 11.99
N THR A 232 18.40 -19.10 11.21
CA THR A 232 18.44 -19.09 9.76
C THR A 232 18.19 -17.68 9.20
N PRO A 233 18.67 -17.35 7.98
CA PRO A 233 18.33 -16.08 7.33
C PRO A 233 16.83 -15.85 7.18
N ALA A 234 16.05 -16.90 7.02
CA ALA A 234 14.60 -16.83 6.87
C ALA A 234 13.86 -16.43 8.16
N SER A 235 14.44 -16.71 9.32
CA SER A 235 13.87 -16.42 10.64
C SER A 235 14.58 -15.28 11.39
N ARG A 236 15.49 -14.56 10.73
CA ARG A 236 16.30 -13.52 11.36
C ARG A 236 16.20 -12.19 10.66
N TRP A 237 15.90 -11.14 11.41
CA TRP A 237 16.13 -9.76 10.99
C TRP A 237 17.49 -9.26 11.50
N ARG A 238 18.05 -8.32 10.78
CA ARG A 238 19.13 -7.47 11.28
C ARG A 238 18.51 -6.19 11.85
N PRO A 239 19.13 -5.52 12.81
CA PRO A 239 18.71 -4.19 13.27
C PRO A 239 18.47 -3.24 12.09
N PHE A 240 17.34 -2.55 12.12
CA PHE A 240 16.97 -1.55 11.10
C PHE A 240 16.15 -0.42 11.71
N ASN A 241 16.11 0.71 11.03
CA ASN A 241 15.32 1.87 11.43
C ASN A 241 13.99 1.90 10.69
N VAL A 242 12.95 2.35 11.39
CA VAL A 242 11.72 2.83 10.75
C VAL A 242 11.88 4.32 10.50
N GLU A 243 11.73 4.76 9.26
CA GLU A 243 12.03 6.13 8.87
C GLU A 243 10.79 6.83 8.31
N TRP A 244 10.57 8.07 8.74
CA TRP A 244 9.51 8.93 8.24
C TRP A 244 10.07 10.22 7.65
N ASP A 245 9.73 10.50 6.41
CA ASP A 245 9.93 11.78 5.75
C ASP A 245 8.84 12.74 6.25
N ARG A 246 9.24 13.80 6.96
CA ARG A 246 8.32 14.77 7.57
C ARG A 246 8.77 16.19 7.27
N ILE A 247 7.84 17.13 7.50
CA ILE A 247 8.13 18.55 7.48
C ILE A 247 7.95 19.08 8.91
N VAL A 248 8.88 19.87 9.37
CA VAL A 248 8.74 20.59 10.63
C VAL A 248 7.63 21.61 10.48
N SER A 249 6.57 21.52 11.29
CA SER A 249 5.46 22.47 11.29
C SER A 249 5.62 23.57 12.35
N ASP A 250 6.30 23.27 13.47
CA ASP A 250 6.57 24.21 14.55
C ASP A 250 7.79 23.77 15.36
N VAL A 251 8.41 24.73 16.06
CA VAL A 251 9.52 24.49 16.99
C VAL A 251 9.33 25.37 18.22
N GLN A 252 9.22 24.74 19.41
CA GLN A 252 9.08 25.44 20.69
C GLN A 252 10.12 24.92 21.70
N GLY A 253 11.10 25.72 22.04
CA GLY A 253 12.25 25.26 22.83
C GLY A 253 12.96 24.11 22.12
N ASP A 254 13.09 22.97 22.78
CA ASP A 254 13.66 21.75 22.20
C ASP A 254 12.59 20.74 21.72
N THR A 255 11.35 21.20 21.54
CA THR A 255 10.26 20.40 20.99
C THR A 255 10.03 20.72 19.52
N ILE A 256 10.09 19.71 18.67
CA ILE A 256 9.81 19.77 17.23
C ILE A 256 8.41 19.19 16.98
N THR A 257 7.56 19.92 16.26
CA THR A 257 6.25 19.43 15.79
C THR A 257 6.32 19.07 14.31
N LEU A 258 5.79 17.92 13.94
CA LEU A 258 5.81 17.37 12.57
C LEU A 258 4.50 17.68 11.83
N ASP A 259 4.54 17.69 10.50
CA ASP A 259 3.38 17.82 9.61
C ASP A 259 2.40 16.63 9.72
N ALA A 260 2.89 15.43 9.98
CA ALA A 260 2.09 14.22 10.12
C ALA A 260 2.61 13.35 11.28
N PRO A 261 1.75 12.51 11.89
CA PRO A 261 2.14 11.70 13.04
C PRO A 261 3.16 10.62 12.69
N ILE A 262 3.87 10.14 13.72
CA ILE A 262 4.62 8.89 13.66
C ILE A 262 3.66 7.71 13.79
N THR A 263 3.96 6.61 13.12
CA THR A 263 3.08 5.43 13.04
C THR A 263 3.61 4.21 13.79
N CYS A 264 4.73 4.37 14.51
CA CYS A 264 5.30 3.38 15.40
C CYS A 264 5.91 4.10 16.60
N ALA A 265 5.70 3.58 17.80
CA ALA A 265 6.26 4.16 19.02
C ALA A 265 7.79 4.15 19.01
N MET A 266 8.41 5.18 19.60
CA MET A 266 9.83 5.22 19.90
C MET A 266 10.04 4.97 21.38
N GLU A 267 10.91 4.05 21.69
CA GLU A 267 11.18 3.66 23.08
C GLU A 267 12.69 3.52 23.31
N GLN A 268 13.21 4.18 24.35
CA GLN A 268 14.64 4.24 24.62
C GLN A 268 15.29 2.86 24.74
N ARG A 269 14.63 1.89 25.37
CA ARG A 269 15.16 0.51 25.52
C ARG A 269 15.38 -0.19 24.16
N TRP A 270 14.66 0.22 23.10
CA TRP A 270 14.79 -0.33 21.75
C TRP A 270 15.70 0.50 20.85
N GLY A 271 16.35 1.56 21.41
CA GLY A 271 17.23 2.47 20.69
C GLY A 271 16.68 3.90 20.54
N GLY A 272 15.45 4.18 20.96
CA GLY A 272 14.86 5.51 20.94
C GLY A 272 14.60 6.03 19.53
N GLY A 273 14.83 7.33 19.32
CA GLY A 273 14.62 8.00 18.05
C GLY A 273 15.62 9.10 17.76
N GLU A 274 15.65 9.50 16.48
CA GLU A 274 16.50 10.57 15.96
C GLU A 274 15.70 11.46 14.99
N VAL A 275 16.05 12.74 14.93
CA VAL A 275 15.57 13.69 13.92
C VAL A 275 16.76 14.26 13.18
N VAL A 276 16.74 14.19 11.85
CA VAL A 276 17.84 14.62 10.99
C VAL A 276 17.27 15.52 9.91
N LYS A 277 17.86 16.72 9.69
CA LYS A 277 17.48 17.56 8.54
C LYS A 277 17.82 16.85 7.24
N ALA A 278 17.01 17.06 6.23
CA ALA A 278 17.21 16.40 4.95
C ALA A 278 17.03 17.38 3.78
N ALA A 279 17.76 17.12 2.72
CA ALA A 279 17.61 17.81 1.44
C ALA A 279 16.81 16.94 0.45
N ASP A 280 16.08 17.60 -0.44
CA ASP A 280 15.22 16.96 -1.43
C ASP A 280 15.44 17.52 -2.86
N PRO A 281 16.70 17.60 -3.34
CA PRO A 281 17.02 18.30 -4.58
C PRO A 281 16.69 17.50 -5.84
N GLY A 282 16.58 16.19 -5.74
CA GLY A 282 16.46 15.30 -6.89
C GLY A 282 15.09 14.63 -7.03
N ARG A 283 14.18 14.80 -6.10
CA ARG A 283 12.83 14.23 -6.15
C ARG A 283 11.90 15.13 -6.95
N ILE A 284 11.21 14.57 -7.92
CA ILE A 284 10.23 15.34 -8.71
C ILE A 284 8.87 15.38 -8.02
N SER A 285 8.05 16.38 -8.41
CA SER A 285 6.71 16.55 -7.86
C SER A 285 5.68 16.98 -8.91
N ASP A 286 4.39 16.83 -8.53
CA ASP A 286 3.25 17.28 -9.34
C ASP A 286 3.23 16.62 -10.73
N VAL A 287 3.26 15.29 -10.71
CA VAL A 287 3.37 14.40 -11.87
C VAL A 287 2.25 13.40 -11.91
N GLY A 288 1.76 13.02 -13.10
CA GLY A 288 0.63 12.11 -13.17
C GLY A 288 0.50 11.32 -14.45
N VAL A 289 -0.27 10.22 -14.36
CA VAL A 289 -0.76 9.41 -15.48
C VAL A 289 -2.27 9.28 -15.35
N GLU A 290 -3.01 9.58 -16.42
CA GLU A 290 -4.46 9.60 -16.32
C GLU A 290 -5.20 9.29 -17.63
N ASN A 291 -6.43 8.76 -17.50
CA ASN A 291 -7.38 8.56 -18.60
C ASN A 291 -6.84 7.65 -19.71
N LEU A 292 -6.20 6.53 -19.37
CA LEU A 292 -5.68 5.58 -20.35
C LEU A 292 -5.82 4.13 -19.91
N ARG A 293 -5.68 3.23 -20.88
CA ARG A 293 -5.54 1.80 -20.66
C ARG A 293 -4.12 1.37 -20.99
N GLY A 294 -3.49 0.62 -20.07
CA GLY A 294 -2.24 -0.10 -20.32
C GLY A 294 -2.52 -1.60 -20.52
N ILE A 295 -1.92 -2.19 -21.52
CA ILE A 295 -1.95 -3.64 -21.78
C ILE A 295 -0.52 -4.14 -21.85
N SER A 296 -0.18 -5.21 -21.16
CA SER A 296 1.10 -5.90 -21.36
C SER A 296 0.87 -7.09 -22.28
N GLU A 297 1.48 -7.06 -23.47
CA GLU A 297 1.43 -8.17 -24.41
C GLU A 297 2.25 -9.34 -23.85
N PHE A 298 1.73 -10.56 -23.91
CA PHE A 298 2.34 -11.75 -23.35
C PHE A 298 2.30 -12.93 -24.32
N ASP A 299 3.12 -13.94 -24.11
CA ASP A 299 3.14 -15.18 -24.90
C ASP A 299 2.09 -16.18 -24.36
N PRO A 300 0.98 -16.42 -25.07
CA PRO A 300 -0.08 -17.32 -24.60
C PRO A 300 0.30 -18.80 -24.63
N THR A 301 1.46 -19.16 -25.20
CA THR A 301 1.99 -20.52 -25.18
C THR A 301 2.64 -20.89 -23.84
N LYS A 302 3.07 -19.89 -23.07
CA LYS A 302 3.67 -20.08 -21.75
C LYS A 302 2.59 -20.30 -20.69
N ARG A 303 2.31 -21.53 -20.39
CA ARG A 303 1.28 -21.96 -19.44
C ARG A 303 1.87 -22.85 -18.34
N THR A 304 1.18 -22.98 -17.23
CA THR A 304 1.56 -23.83 -16.11
C THR A 304 0.33 -24.31 -15.34
N THR A 305 0.49 -25.45 -14.66
CA THR A 305 -0.42 -25.91 -13.61
C THR A 305 0.19 -25.69 -12.22
N GLU A 306 1.41 -25.15 -12.13
CA GLU A 306 2.07 -24.89 -10.86
C GLU A 306 1.27 -23.84 -10.07
N TYR A 307 0.83 -24.25 -8.89
CA TYR A 307 0.21 -23.38 -7.92
C TYR A 307 1.08 -23.42 -6.66
N GLY A 308 1.51 -22.26 -6.21
CA GLY A 308 2.18 -22.20 -4.92
C GLY A 308 1.22 -22.75 -3.85
N ASN A 309 1.60 -23.81 -3.18
CA ASN A 309 0.81 -24.51 -2.14
C ASN A 309 0.35 -23.58 -1.00
N MET A 310 0.58 -22.30 -1.13
CA MET A 310 0.51 -21.37 -0.01
C MET A 310 -0.82 -20.65 0.13
N ASP A 311 -1.68 -20.66 -0.90
CA ASP A 311 -2.77 -19.69 -0.93
C ASP A 311 -4.21 -20.25 -1.03
N ARG A 312 -4.43 -21.56 -1.23
CA ARG A 312 -5.78 -22.17 -1.20
C ARG A 312 -5.80 -23.61 -0.68
N PRO A 313 -6.56 -23.89 0.39
CA PRO A 313 -6.94 -25.27 0.69
C PRO A 313 -7.93 -25.75 -0.40
N ASN A 314 -7.79 -26.90 -0.97
CA ASN A 314 -8.65 -27.47 -2.02
C ASN A 314 -8.40 -26.93 -3.44
N TYR A 315 -7.19 -26.57 -3.77
CA TYR A 315 -6.82 -26.21 -5.13
C TYR A 315 -7.01 -27.41 -6.10
N VAL A 316 -7.77 -27.16 -7.16
CA VAL A 316 -7.81 -28.03 -8.33
C VAL A 316 -6.81 -27.48 -9.34
N ALA A 317 -5.89 -28.30 -9.82
CA ALA A 317 -4.88 -27.90 -10.78
C ALA A 317 -5.55 -27.45 -12.10
N GLU A 318 -5.64 -26.15 -12.31
CA GLU A 318 -6.07 -25.54 -13.55
C GLU A 318 -4.86 -25.04 -14.31
N GLU A 319 -4.82 -25.29 -15.61
CA GLU A 319 -3.83 -24.66 -16.45
C GLU A 319 -4.13 -23.18 -16.66
N TYR A 320 -3.12 -22.31 -16.49
CA TYR A 320 -3.26 -20.88 -16.65
C TYR A 320 -2.05 -20.24 -17.32
N TYR A 321 -2.22 -19.05 -17.89
CA TYR A 321 -1.14 -18.30 -18.48
C TYR A 321 -0.14 -17.82 -17.41
N ALA A 322 1.15 -18.08 -17.64
CA ALA A 322 2.21 -17.86 -16.67
C ALA A 322 3.48 -17.22 -17.28
N ASP A 323 3.31 -16.58 -18.43
CA ASP A 323 4.41 -15.77 -18.97
C ASP A 323 4.84 -14.71 -17.96
N GLU A 324 6.13 -14.48 -17.80
CA GLU A 324 6.72 -13.43 -16.96
C GLU A 324 7.76 -12.61 -17.74
N ASP A 325 7.86 -12.89 -19.05
CA ASP A 325 8.82 -12.22 -19.93
C ASP A 325 8.15 -11.11 -20.75
N HIS A 326 7.34 -10.32 -20.03
CA HIS A 326 6.65 -9.15 -20.55
C HIS A 326 6.62 -8.05 -19.47
N TYR A 327 5.96 -6.89 -19.71
CA TYR A 327 5.96 -5.79 -18.74
C TYR A 327 5.41 -6.20 -17.37
N ARG A 328 6.20 -5.92 -16.34
CA ARG A 328 5.90 -6.28 -14.96
C ARG A 328 4.87 -5.35 -14.34
N ASP A 329 5.02 -4.06 -14.54
CA ASP A 329 4.21 -3.02 -13.88
C ASP A 329 3.73 -1.99 -14.91
N LEU A 330 2.50 -1.42 -14.73
CA LEU A 330 2.03 -0.34 -15.60
C LEU A 330 2.70 0.99 -15.24
N VAL A 331 2.57 1.44 -13.98
CA VAL A 331 3.17 2.69 -13.50
C VAL A 331 3.98 2.44 -12.24
N VAL A 332 5.22 2.89 -12.20
CA VAL A 332 6.03 2.87 -10.99
C VAL A 332 6.53 4.27 -10.65
N PHE A 333 6.26 4.70 -9.42
CA PHE A 333 6.86 5.89 -8.84
C PHE A 333 8.11 5.51 -8.05
N THR A 334 9.18 6.26 -8.29
CA THR A 334 10.41 6.26 -7.50
C THR A 334 10.68 7.68 -7.02
N ASN A 335 11.67 8.14 -6.57
CA ASN A 335 12.05 9.52 -6.18
C ASN A 335 11.02 10.62 -6.59
N ALA A 336 9.77 10.51 -6.11
CA ALA A 336 8.68 11.41 -6.49
C ALA A 336 7.74 11.70 -5.30
N LYS A 337 7.17 12.89 -5.28
CA LYS A 337 6.10 13.29 -4.35
C LYS A 337 4.97 14.01 -5.09
N ASN A 338 3.80 14.12 -4.44
CA ASN A 338 2.65 14.79 -5.04
C ASN A 338 2.31 14.24 -6.43
N GLY A 339 2.27 12.90 -6.56
CA GLY A 339 1.97 12.26 -7.82
C GLY A 339 0.59 11.62 -7.85
N TRP A 340 0.12 11.25 -9.05
CA TRP A 340 -1.15 10.54 -9.16
C TRP A 340 -1.24 9.58 -10.35
N VAL A 341 -2.12 8.57 -10.19
CA VAL A 341 -2.70 7.79 -11.29
C VAL A 341 -4.21 7.84 -11.11
N ARG A 342 -4.96 8.25 -12.15
CA ARG A 342 -6.42 8.27 -12.09
C ARG A 342 -7.07 7.82 -13.39
N ASN A 343 -8.28 7.25 -13.28
CA ASN A 343 -9.06 6.80 -14.43
C ASN A 343 -8.22 5.95 -15.40
N ALA A 344 -7.59 4.90 -14.88
CA ALA A 344 -6.73 4.04 -15.67
C ALA A 344 -7.11 2.57 -15.52
N THR A 345 -6.89 1.79 -16.58
CA THR A 345 -7.07 0.34 -16.58
C THR A 345 -5.74 -0.34 -16.90
N ALA A 346 -5.39 -1.39 -16.15
CA ALA A 346 -4.24 -2.25 -16.41
C ALA A 346 -4.70 -3.66 -16.76
N LEU A 347 -4.17 -4.25 -17.84
CA LEU A 347 -4.41 -5.63 -18.22
C LEU A 347 -3.08 -6.37 -18.40
N HIS A 348 -3.06 -7.61 -17.89
CA HIS A 348 -2.04 -8.63 -18.12
C HIS A 348 -0.67 -8.35 -17.48
N PHE A 349 -0.46 -7.26 -16.77
CA PHE A 349 0.84 -7.00 -16.12
C PHE A 349 1.21 -8.13 -15.13
N VAL A 350 2.51 -8.47 -15.10
CA VAL A 350 3.02 -9.55 -14.23
C VAL A 350 2.73 -9.27 -12.75
N ASN A 351 2.80 -8.00 -12.33
CA ASN A 351 2.74 -7.63 -10.92
C ASN A 351 1.81 -6.45 -10.63
N SER A 352 2.25 -5.20 -10.85
CA SER A 352 1.49 -4.04 -10.36
C SER A 352 0.82 -3.23 -11.46
N MET A 353 -0.38 -2.75 -11.16
CA MET A 353 -0.92 -1.59 -11.85
C MET A 353 -0.20 -0.32 -11.41
N VAL A 354 -0.03 -0.12 -10.11
CA VAL A 354 0.75 1.00 -9.56
C VAL A 354 1.65 0.50 -8.44
N GLY A 355 2.95 0.77 -8.58
CA GLY A 355 3.95 0.55 -7.56
C GLY A 355 4.58 1.86 -7.07
N THR A 356 4.81 2.00 -5.76
CA THR A 356 5.59 3.10 -5.19
C THR A 356 6.82 2.57 -4.49
N GLN A 357 7.95 3.27 -4.62
CA GLN A 357 9.22 2.91 -3.98
C GLN A 357 9.47 3.78 -2.73
N ARG A 358 10.49 3.43 -1.94
CA ARG A 358 10.82 4.02 -0.63
C ARG A 358 10.84 5.56 -0.58
N ALA A 359 11.37 6.20 -1.62
CA ALA A 359 11.52 7.66 -1.67
C ALA A 359 10.29 8.39 -2.23
N THR A 360 9.12 7.74 -2.20
CA THR A 360 7.86 8.38 -2.62
C THR A 360 7.03 8.84 -1.43
N LYS A 361 6.30 9.94 -1.61
CA LYS A 361 5.41 10.53 -0.61
C LYS A 361 4.21 11.18 -1.30
N TRP A 362 3.02 11.08 -0.70
CA TRP A 362 1.82 11.78 -1.16
C TRP A 362 1.40 11.42 -2.59
N ILE A 363 1.36 10.13 -2.87
CA ILE A 363 0.84 9.61 -4.14
C ILE A 363 -0.65 9.29 -4.00
N THR A 364 -1.48 9.75 -4.95
CA THR A 364 -2.90 9.34 -5.01
C THR A 364 -3.15 8.44 -6.22
N VAL A 365 -3.77 7.30 -5.97
CA VAL A 365 -4.28 6.40 -7.02
C VAL A 365 -5.79 6.33 -6.87
N GLN A 366 -6.55 6.71 -7.89
CA GLN A 366 -8.00 6.71 -7.78
C GLN A 366 -8.72 6.31 -9.06
N ASP A 367 -9.88 5.68 -8.89
CA ASP A 367 -10.75 5.28 -9.99
C ASP A 367 -10.04 4.40 -11.03
N CYS A 368 -9.22 3.45 -10.53
CA CYS A 368 -8.37 2.59 -11.32
C CYS A 368 -8.79 1.12 -11.23
N ILE A 369 -8.61 0.38 -12.33
CA ILE A 369 -9.01 -1.02 -12.44
C ILE A 369 -7.85 -1.85 -12.99
N SER A 370 -7.44 -2.90 -12.26
CA SER A 370 -6.51 -3.93 -12.75
C SER A 370 -7.24 -5.22 -13.01
N ARG A 371 -7.00 -5.83 -14.17
CA ARG A 371 -7.65 -7.07 -14.58
C ARG A 371 -6.66 -8.07 -15.13
N GLU A 372 -6.92 -9.34 -14.86
CA GLU A 372 -6.28 -10.50 -15.50
C GLU A 372 -4.75 -10.43 -15.54
N PRO A 373 -4.06 -10.28 -14.40
CA PRO A 373 -2.62 -10.31 -14.37
C PRO A 373 -2.10 -11.65 -14.90
N ILE A 374 -1.06 -11.62 -15.74
CA ILE A 374 -0.45 -12.79 -16.32
C ILE A 374 0.91 -13.02 -15.68
N SER A 375 1.02 -14.08 -14.89
CA SER A 375 2.24 -14.53 -14.21
C SER A 375 1.94 -15.77 -13.40
N ARG A 376 2.95 -16.36 -12.76
CA ARG A 376 2.70 -17.37 -11.73
C ARG A 376 1.92 -16.78 -10.56
N ARG A 377 1.06 -17.61 -9.96
CA ARG A 377 0.19 -17.22 -8.84
C ARG A 377 0.91 -17.35 -7.49
N MET A 378 2.21 -17.13 -7.44
CA MET A 378 3.04 -17.33 -6.24
C MET A 378 4.24 -16.35 -6.19
N GLY A 379 4.90 -16.26 -5.03
CA GLY A 379 6.06 -15.39 -4.84
C GLY A 379 5.72 -13.91 -4.95
N ALA A 380 6.69 -13.07 -5.28
CA ALA A 380 6.56 -11.61 -5.37
C ALA A 380 5.89 -11.17 -6.69
N ARG A 381 4.64 -11.61 -6.92
CA ARG A 381 3.86 -11.36 -8.14
C ARG A 381 2.44 -10.98 -7.79
N ARG A 382 1.77 -10.26 -8.71
CA ARG A 382 0.35 -9.86 -8.62
C ARG A 382 0.04 -9.00 -7.39
N PHE A 383 0.98 -8.13 -7.03
CA PHE A 383 0.79 -7.09 -6.02
C PHE A 383 0.21 -5.86 -6.70
N THR A 384 -1.11 -5.81 -6.87
CA THR A 384 -1.78 -4.88 -7.79
C THR A 384 -1.52 -3.41 -7.47
N PHE A 385 -1.69 -3.00 -6.22
CA PHE A 385 -1.33 -1.68 -5.70
C PHE A 385 -0.27 -1.88 -4.62
N ALA A 386 1.00 -1.71 -4.99
CA ALA A 386 2.15 -2.06 -4.15
C ALA A 386 2.82 -0.81 -3.58
N LEU A 387 2.50 -0.46 -2.33
CA LEU A 387 2.95 0.77 -1.69
C LEU A 387 4.15 0.51 -0.76
N ARG A 388 5.34 1.00 -1.14
CA ARG A 388 6.55 0.98 -0.33
C ARG A 388 6.99 2.38 0.10
N GLY A 389 6.29 3.42 -0.35
CA GLY A 389 6.45 4.81 0.08
C GLY A 389 5.54 5.18 1.23
N GLN A 390 5.41 6.47 1.48
CA GLN A 390 4.69 7.00 2.63
C GLN A 390 3.50 7.86 2.24
N LEU A 391 2.45 7.83 3.09
CA LEU A 391 1.32 8.74 3.00
C LEU A 391 0.65 8.72 1.61
N ALA A 392 0.56 7.56 0.98
CA ALA A 392 -0.16 7.37 -0.26
C ALA A 392 -1.64 7.07 0.01
N LEU A 393 -2.52 7.52 -0.89
CA LEU A 393 -3.95 7.23 -0.89
C LEU A 393 -4.32 6.44 -2.15
N VAL A 394 -4.86 5.24 -1.97
CA VAL A 394 -5.50 4.46 -3.05
C VAL A 394 -6.99 4.44 -2.76
N GLN A 395 -7.81 5.01 -3.64
CA GLN A 395 -9.25 5.08 -3.40
C GLN A 395 -10.09 4.68 -4.62
N ARG A 396 -11.23 4.04 -4.36
CA ARG A 396 -12.18 3.59 -5.39
C ARG A 396 -11.52 2.76 -6.49
N CYS A 397 -10.56 1.91 -6.08
CA CYS A 397 -9.81 1.08 -7.00
C CYS A 397 -10.24 -0.38 -6.93
N GLN A 398 -10.13 -1.08 -8.05
CA GLN A 398 -10.51 -2.48 -8.18
C GLN A 398 -9.34 -3.34 -8.67
N SER A 399 -9.22 -4.54 -8.10
CA SER A 399 -8.25 -5.55 -8.51
C SER A 399 -8.95 -6.87 -8.75
N ASP A 400 -8.90 -7.39 -9.98
CA ASP A 400 -9.36 -8.73 -10.30
C ASP A 400 -8.19 -9.69 -10.40
N LYS A 401 -8.31 -10.88 -9.79
CA LYS A 401 -7.31 -11.96 -9.81
C LYS A 401 -5.90 -11.52 -9.34
N GLY A 402 -5.82 -10.50 -8.50
CA GLY A 402 -4.60 -10.15 -7.80
C GLY A 402 -4.21 -11.22 -6.77
N ARG A 403 -2.96 -11.18 -6.27
CA ARG A 403 -2.55 -12.03 -5.14
C ARG A 403 -2.60 -11.23 -3.84
N HIS A 404 -1.80 -10.19 -3.69
CA HIS A 404 -1.92 -9.20 -2.63
C HIS A 404 -2.38 -7.88 -3.25
N SER A 405 -3.70 -7.74 -3.43
CA SER A 405 -4.29 -6.66 -4.24
C SER A 405 -3.96 -5.27 -3.70
N PHE A 406 -4.06 -5.08 -2.39
CA PHE A 406 -3.79 -3.83 -1.68
C PHE A 406 -2.67 -4.08 -0.68
N MET A 407 -1.43 -3.88 -1.12
CA MET A 407 -0.22 -4.27 -0.42
C MET A 407 0.58 -3.05 0.03
N THR A 408 1.02 -3.07 1.29
CA THR A 408 2.06 -2.18 1.78
C THR A 408 3.28 -2.99 2.19
N GLY A 409 4.46 -2.41 2.14
CA GLY A 409 5.65 -3.17 2.48
C GLY A 409 6.85 -2.33 2.86
N GLN A 410 7.81 -3.01 3.49
CA GLN A 410 9.04 -2.47 4.05
C GLN A 410 8.80 -1.45 5.19
N PRO A 411 9.79 -1.18 6.04
CA PRO A 411 9.64 -0.22 7.15
C PRO A 411 9.27 1.20 6.71
N THR A 412 9.51 1.55 5.45
CA THR A 412 9.13 2.84 4.86
C THR A 412 7.68 2.89 4.39
N GLY A 413 7.01 1.76 4.18
CA GLY A 413 5.60 1.70 3.79
C GLY A 413 4.68 2.09 4.93
N SER A 414 4.54 3.40 5.21
CA SER A 414 3.88 3.89 6.40
C SER A 414 2.83 4.98 6.14
N GLY A 415 1.75 4.93 6.94
CA GLY A 415 0.67 5.91 6.88
C GLY A 415 -0.08 5.92 5.55
N ASN A 416 -0.06 4.82 4.80
CA ASN A 416 -0.80 4.68 3.55
C ASN A 416 -2.26 4.31 3.83
N VAL A 417 -3.16 4.72 2.93
CA VAL A 417 -4.59 4.49 3.04
C VAL A 417 -5.12 3.80 1.78
N PHE A 418 -5.89 2.73 1.98
CA PHE A 418 -6.77 2.14 0.98
C PHE A 418 -8.21 2.45 1.37
N LEU A 419 -8.91 3.21 0.54
CA LEU A 419 -10.27 3.69 0.82
C LEU A 419 -11.26 3.24 -0.26
N ASP A 420 -12.34 2.55 0.14
CA ASP A 420 -13.39 2.07 -0.77
C ASP A 420 -12.83 1.25 -1.95
N CYS A 421 -11.95 0.32 -1.64
CA CYS A 421 -11.28 -0.53 -2.62
C CYS A 421 -11.85 -1.96 -2.62
N LYS A 422 -11.81 -2.64 -3.77
CA LYS A 422 -12.35 -3.99 -3.91
C LYS A 422 -11.41 -4.93 -4.64
N ALA A 423 -11.21 -6.13 -4.06
CA ALA A 423 -10.55 -7.25 -4.73
C ALA A 423 -11.59 -8.31 -5.12
N THR A 424 -11.61 -8.70 -6.39
CA THR A 424 -12.43 -9.81 -6.90
C THR A 424 -11.56 -11.00 -7.25
N SER A 425 -12.02 -12.20 -6.89
CA SER A 425 -11.30 -13.46 -7.12
C SER A 425 -9.80 -13.43 -6.75
N PRO A 426 -9.41 -12.88 -5.60
CA PRO A 426 -8.00 -12.78 -5.24
C PRO A 426 -7.41 -14.16 -4.94
N TYR A 427 -6.11 -14.31 -5.19
CA TYR A 427 -5.38 -15.54 -4.88
C TYR A 427 -4.77 -15.55 -3.48
N SER A 428 -4.73 -14.40 -2.80
CA SER A 428 -4.31 -14.27 -1.40
C SER A 428 -4.90 -13.02 -0.74
N SER A 429 -4.59 -12.80 0.53
CA SER A 429 -5.04 -11.61 1.29
C SER A 429 -4.38 -10.32 0.82
N SER A 430 -5.12 -9.23 0.91
CA SER A 430 -4.54 -7.88 0.89
C SER A 430 -3.98 -7.58 2.28
N GLU A 431 -2.76 -7.03 2.35
CA GLU A 431 -2.03 -6.99 3.62
C GLU A 431 -0.83 -6.04 3.59
N PRO A 432 -0.36 -5.55 4.76
CA PRO A 432 1.05 -5.27 4.93
C PRO A 432 1.82 -6.56 4.71
N HIS A 433 2.78 -6.59 3.78
CA HIS A 433 3.40 -7.85 3.36
C HIS A 433 4.88 -7.96 3.66
N GLU A 434 5.59 -6.86 3.80
CA GLU A 434 7.04 -6.87 4.03
C GLU A 434 7.36 -6.16 5.35
N GLN A 435 8.24 -6.74 6.11
CA GLN A 435 8.93 -6.27 7.31
C GLN A 435 8.40 -4.96 7.95
N TRP A 436 7.56 -5.07 8.97
CA TRP A 436 7.21 -3.95 9.85
C TRP A 436 6.67 -2.68 9.16
N ALA A 437 5.89 -2.81 8.10
CA ALA A 437 5.14 -1.68 7.54
C ALA A 437 4.18 -1.12 8.60
N THR A 438 4.16 0.20 8.82
CA THR A 438 3.50 0.77 10.01
C THR A 438 2.36 1.71 9.71
N GLY A 439 1.29 1.64 10.53
CA GLY A 439 0.19 2.61 10.54
C GLY A 439 -0.51 2.73 9.19
N ASN A 440 -0.75 1.62 8.52
CA ASN A 440 -1.51 1.62 7.27
C ASN A 440 -3.00 1.42 7.58
N LEU A 441 -3.86 2.17 6.89
CA LEU A 441 -5.31 2.13 7.06
C LEU A 441 -5.97 1.47 5.85
N TYR A 442 -6.77 0.45 6.12
CA TYR A 442 -7.72 -0.15 5.18
C TYR A 442 -9.12 0.29 5.61
N ASP A 443 -9.76 1.16 4.84
CA ASP A 443 -11.01 1.83 5.17
C ASP A 443 -12.08 1.45 4.14
N ASN A 444 -13.10 0.70 4.54
CA ASN A 444 -14.14 0.15 3.66
C ASN A 444 -13.56 -0.69 2.51
N VAL A 445 -12.60 -1.54 2.79
CA VAL A 445 -12.01 -2.43 1.77
C VAL A 445 -12.74 -3.77 1.73
N GLN A 446 -13.17 -4.18 0.55
CA GLN A 446 -13.78 -5.49 0.28
C GLN A 446 -12.73 -6.45 -0.27
N ALA A 447 -12.12 -7.25 0.60
CA ALA A 447 -11.08 -8.24 0.27
C ALA A 447 -10.85 -9.19 1.44
N PRO A 448 -10.22 -10.35 1.25
CA PRO A 448 -9.52 -11.03 2.33
C PRO A 448 -8.39 -10.14 2.86
N LEU A 449 -8.31 -9.93 4.18
CA LEU A 449 -7.39 -8.97 4.80
C LEU A 449 -6.58 -9.62 5.92
N THR A 450 -5.28 -9.35 5.98
CA THR A 450 -4.44 -9.84 7.07
C THR A 450 -3.42 -8.81 7.55
N ALA A 451 -3.12 -8.83 8.85
CA ALA A 451 -1.93 -8.25 9.45
C ALA A 451 -1.38 -9.31 10.42
N ARG A 452 -0.29 -9.99 10.04
CA ARG A 452 0.08 -11.26 10.66
C ARG A 452 1.58 -11.50 10.74
N PHE A 453 1.94 -12.54 11.48
CA PHE A 453 3.28 -13.09 11.49
C PHE A 453 3.44 -14.12 10.34
N TRP A 454 4.51 -13.99 9.56
CA TRP A 454 4.94 -14.95 8.58
C TRP A 454 6.07 -15.81 9.15
N LYS A 455 5.76 -17.06 9.43
CA LYS A 455 6.72 -18.00 9.98
C LYS A 455 7.74 -18.46 8.94
N ASP A 456 9.00 -18.60 9.36
CA ASP A 456 10.09 -19.19 8.58
C ASP A 456 10.37 -18.56 7.22
N ILE A 457 9.93 -17.31 7.01
CA ILE A 457 10.39 -16.47 5.92
C ILE A 457 10.75 -15.09 6.45
N ASN A 458 11.67 -14.41 5.79
CA ASN A 458 12.22 -13.12 6.25
C ASN A 458 11.21 -11.95 6.25
N ILE A 459 9.94 -12.22 5.98
CA ILE A 459 8.84 -11.28 6.15
C ILE A 459 8.57 -11.04 7.64
N GLY A 460 8.50 -12.11 8.45
CA GLY A 460 8.25 -12.02 9.89
C GLY A 460 6.95 -11.30 10.21
N TRP A 461 6.98 -10.30 11.09
CA TRP A 461 5.85 -9.43 11.37
C TRP A 461 5.64 -8.46 10.21
N ALA A 462 4.60 -8.70 9.43
CA ALA A 462 4.34 -7.98 8.19
C ALA A 462 3.87 -6.55 8.44
N GLY A 463 2.99 -6.31 9.43
CA GLY A 463 2.46 -5.00 9.77
C GLY A 463 2.42 -4.72 11.27
N ALA A 464 2.56 -3.44 11.61
CA ALA A 464 2.40 -2.92 12.96
C ALA A 464 1.55 -1.65 12.96
N ASN A 465 0.65 -1.50 13.94
CA ASN A 465 -0.29 -0.40 14.05
C ASN A 465 -1.17 -0.22 12.79
N THR A 466 -1.45 -1.34 12.09
CA THR A 466 -2.36 -1.39 10.96
C THR A 466 -3.80 -1.30 11.47
N VAL A 467 -4.64 -0.54 10.77
CA VAL A 467 -6.05 -0.36 11.10
C VAL A 467 -6.91 -0.86 9.94
N PHE A 468 -7.84 -1.75 10.23
CA PHE A 468 -8.93 -2.15 9.34
C PHE A 468 -10.22 -1.52 9.86
N TRP A 469 -10.88 -0.69 9.05
CA TRP A 469 -12.08 0.05 9.43
C TRP A 469 -13.23 -0.26 8.49
N ASN A 470 -14.32 -0.83 9.02
CA ASN A 470 -15.52 -1.19 8.26
C ASN A 470 -15.22 -1.99 6.98
N CYS A 471 -14.26 -2.90 7.06
CA CYS A 471 -13.88 -3.76 5.95
C CYS A 471 -14.78 -5.00 5.85
N GLU A 472 -14.77 -5.64 4.69
CA GLU A 472 -15.57 -6.84 4.41
C GLU A 472 -14.72 -7.96 3.83
N GLY A 473 -14.93 -9.18 4.30
CA GLY A 473 -14.24 -10.40 3.86
C GLY A 473 -13.63 -11.16 5.02
N SER A 474 -13.02 -12.31 4.73
CA SER A 474 -12.26 -13.03 5.75
C SER A 474 -11.04 -12.25 6.20
N PHE A 475 -10.67 -12.36 7.47
CA PHE A 475 -9.55 -11.59 8.01
C PHE A 475 -8.75 -12.36 9.06
N LEU A 476 -7.48 -11.98 9.24
CA LEU A 476 -6.62 -12.42 10.32
C LEU A 476 -5.79 -11.24 10.80
N VAL A 477 -6.05 -10.77 12.02
CA VAL A 477 -5.35 -9.63 12.62
C VAL A 477 -4.65 -10.10 13.86
N GLN A 478 -3.32 -10.07 13.85
CA GLN A 478 -2.47 -10.51 14.96
C GLN A 478 -1.74 -9.34 15.59
N LYS A 479 -1.45 -9.44 16.88
CA LYS A 479 -0.73 -8.44 17.68
C LYS A 479 0.77 -8.73 17.61
N PRO A 480 1.56 -7.85 16.98
CA PRO A 480 3.01 -7.98 17.05
C PRO A 480 3.51 -7.58 18.44
N PRO A 481 4.58 -8.21 18.95
CA PRO A 481 5.23 -7.71 20.15
C PRO A 481 5.67 -6.24 19.96
N THR A 482 5.54 -5.42 20.99
CA THR A 482 5.89 -3.99 21.00
C THR A 482 5.01 -3.08 20.11
N ALA A 483 3.91 -3.60 19.55
CA ALA A 483 2.95 -2.84 18.75
C ALA A 483 1.54 -3.46 18.82
N GLN A 484 0.59 -2.87 18.12
CA GLN A 484 -0.77 -3.38 18.00
C GLN A 484 -1.20 -3.38 16.53
N ASN A 485 -2.17 -4.22 16.16
CA ASN A 485 -2.97 -4.11 14.95
C ASN A 485 -4.45 -4.09 15.34
N TYR A 486 -5.28 -3.39 14.57
CA TYR A 486 -6.65 -3.09 14.95
C TYR A 486 -7.63 -3.48 13.84
N SER A 487 -8.82 -3.93 14.23
CA SER A 487 -9.95 -4.14 13.33
C SER A 487 -11.24 -3.64 13.99
N PHE A 488 -11.93 -2.74 13.33
CA PHE A 488 -13.18 -2.13 13.77
C PHE A 488 -14.28 -2.37 12.72
N GLY A 489 -15.42 -2.90 13.15
CA GLY A 489 -16.59 -3.01 12.29
C GLY A 489 -16.44 -3.96 11.10
N HIS A 490 -15.63 -5.01 11.21
CA HIS A 490 -15.32 -5.92 10.11
C HIS A 490 -16.47 -6.91 9.88
N LEU A 491 -17.01 -6.96 8.66
CA LEU A 491 -17.99 -7.97 8.26
C LEU A 491 -17.28 -9.20 7.68
N GLY A 492 -17.26 -10.30 8.42
CA GLY A 492 -16.64 -11.55 7.96
C GLY A 492 -16.07 -12.39 9.10
N VAL A 493 -15.39 -13.46 8.73
CA VAL A 493 -14.87 -14.42 9.69
C VAL A 493 -13.42 -14.14 10.01
N ASN A 494 -13.12 -13.97 11.31
CA ASN A 494 -11.75 -13.99 11.81
C ASN A 494 -11.23 -15.43 11.79
N ALA A 495 -10.60 -15.80 10.71
CA ALA A 495 -10.10 -17.15 10.46
C ALA A 495 -8.80 -17.10 9.66
N VAL A 496 -8.10 -18.22 9.64
CA VAL A 496 -7.02 -18.47 8.69
C VAL A 496 -7.63 -18.42 7.28
N VAL A 497 -7.44 -17.30 6.60
CA VAL A 497 -8.07 -16.98 5.31
C VAL A 497 -7.63 -17.95 4.22
N PHE A 498 -6.37 -18.36 4.28
CA PHE A 498 -5.79 -19.35 3.39
C PHE A 498 -4.93 -20.29 4.24
N ASN A 499 -5.06 -21.58 4.03
CA ASN A 499 -4.24 -22.56 4.76
C ASN A 499 -2.79 -22.50 4.26
N ILE A 500 -2.02 -21.59 4.83
CA ILE A 500 -0.64 -21.40 4.45
C ILE A 500 0.24 -22.04 5.52
N PRO A 501 1.14 -22.96 5.17
CA PRO A 501 2.08 -23.56 6.13
C PRO A 501 2.94 -22.54 6.89
N LEU A 502 3.07 -21.34 6.36
CA LEU A 502 3.87 -20.23 6.92
C LEU A 502 3.09 -19.34 7.89
N GLN A 503 1.82 -19.63 8.16
CA GLN A 503 1.06 -18.94 9.21
C GLN A 503 1.38 -19.54 10.58
N ASP A 504 1.35 -18.69 11.59
CA ASP A 504 1.36 -19.11 12.98
C ASP A 504 0.06 -18.67 13.66
N PRO A 505 -0.97 -19.55 13.65
CA PRO A 505 -2.28 -19.21 14.22
C PRO A 505 -2.23 -19.06 15.76
N GLY A 506 -1.15 -19.49 16.41
CA GLY A 506 -0.99 -19.36 17.85
C GLY A 506 -0.55 -17.97 18.33
N LYS A 507 -0.36 -17.01 17.43
CA LYS A 507 -0.07 -15.62 17.83
C LYS A 507 -1.31 -14.93 18.38
N GLU A 508 -1.10 -14.03 19.36
CA GLU A 508 -2.15 -13.23 19.98
C GLU A 508 -2.92 -12.41 18.92
N ASN A 509 -4.23 -12.35 19.06
CA ASN A 509 -5.06 -11.50 18.22
C ASN A 509 -4.78 -10.01 18.50
N GLY A 510 -4.87 -9.21 17.45
CA GLY A 510 -4.93 -7.76 17.57
C GLY A 510 -6.21 -7.29 18.29
N HIS A 511 -6.40 -6.00 18.39
CA HIS A 511 -7.61 -5.41 18.94
C HIS A 511 -8.74 -5.56 17.93
N LEU A 512 -9.75 -6.38 18.26
CA LEU A 512 -10.93 -6.64 17.42
C LEU A 512 -12.15 -6.01 18.08
N GLU A 513 -12.84 -5.12 17.38
CA GLU A 513 -14.02 -4.43 17.87
C GLU A 513 -15.17 -4.49 16.86
N SER A 514 -16.38 -4.80 17.32
CA SER A 514 -17.58 -4.89 16.49
C SER A 514 -17.42 -5.81 15.27
N VAL A 515 -16.98 -7.04 15.48
CA VAL A 515 -17.00 -8.08 14.43
C VAL A 515 -18.46 -8.32 14.02
N ASP A 516 -18.69 -8.48 12.70
CA ASP A 516 -19.99 -8.66 12.05
C ASP A 516 -20.99 -7.49 12.13
N ARG A 517 -20.51 -6.31 12.51
CA ARG A 517 -21.31 -5.09 12.47
C ARG A 517 -20.42 -3.87 12.26
N HIS A 518 -20.68 -3.09 11.21
CA HIS A 518 -19.98 -1.83 10.96
C HIS A 518 -20.11 -0.84 12.13
N VAL A 519 -19.06 -0.05 12.32
CA VAL A 519 -19.02 1.03 13.30
C VAL A 519 -19.23 2.39 12.64
N THR A 520 -19.56 3.38 13.47
CA THR A 520 -19.65 4.79 13.06
C THR A 520 -18.36 5.52 13.47
N PRO A 521 -17.83 6.41 12.61
CA PRO A 521 -18.34 6.85 11.30
C PRO A 521 -18.10 5.82 10.18
N ARG A 522 -18.76 6.00 9.03
CA ARG A 522 -18.57 5.14 7.86
C ARG A 522 -17.10 5.03 7.46
N SER A 523 -16.41 6.14 7.36
CA SER A 523 -14.98 6.20 6.99
C SER A 523 -14.18 6.93 8.07
N LEU A 524 -13.17 6.26 8.57
CA LEU A 524 -12.21 6.86 9.51
C LEU A 524 -11.39 7.96 8.82
N TYR A 525 -10.83 7.66 7.63
CA TYR A 525 -10.01 8.60 6.85
C TYR A 525 -10.77 9.90 6.53
N LEU A 526 -11.98 9.81 5.98
CA LEU A 526 -12.76 11.00 5.61
C LEU A 526 -13.18 11.80 6.83
N THR A 527 -13.46 11.17 7.96
CA THR A 527 -13.79 11.85 9.20
C THR A 527 -12.57 12.57 9.78
N GLN A 528 -11.42 11.91 9.85
CA GLN A 528 -10.16 12.54 10.24
C GLN A 528 -9.81 13.72 9.33
N LEU A 529 -10.02 13.58 8.02
CA LEU A 529 -9.79 14.65 7.05
C LEU A 529 -10.73 15.84 7.29
N ARG A 530 -12.02 15.58 7.57
CA ARG A 530 -13.00 16.61 7.92
C ARG A 530 -12.59 17.35 9.18
N GLU A 531 -12.15 16.62 10.20
CA GLU A 531 -11.73 17.22 11.47
C GLU A 531 -10.48 18.09 11.34
N ARG A 532 -9.56 17.70 10.44
CA ARG A 532 -8.31 18.43 10.21
C ARG A 532 -8.49 19.63 9.28
N LEU A 533 -9.23 19.49 8.17
CA LEU A 533 -9.28 20.47 7.09
C LEU A 533 -10.69 20.96 6.72
N GLY A 534 -11.73 20.46 7.40
CA GLY A 534 -13.11 20.82 7.15
C GLY A 534 -13.76 20.08 5.97
N ASP A 535 -15.09 20.28 5.83
CA ASP A 535 -15.90 19.62 4.80
C ASP A 535 -15.48 19.96 3.35
N ALA A 536 -14.94 21.14 3.11
CA ALA A 536 -14.49 21.53 1.78
C ALA A 536 -13.39 20.61 1.25
N ALA A 537 -12.43 20.25 2.11
CA ALA A 537 -11.35 19.33 1.75
C ALA A 537 -11.87 17.92 1.44
N VAL A 538 -12.85 17.43 2.21
CA VAL A 538 -13.49 16.13 1.95
C VAL A 538 -14.19 16.15 0.59
N ARG A 539 -14.98 17.19 0.29
CA ARG A 539 -15.67 17.33 -1.01
C ARG A 539 -14.74 17.45 -2.23
N GLN A 540 -13.49 17.84 -2.03
CA GLN A 540 -12.51 17.89 -3.13
C GLN A 540 -12.05 16.52 -3.60
N ILE A 541 -12.09 15.49 -2.75
CA ILE A 541 -11.53 14.18 -3.06
C ILE A 541 -12.55 13.04 -3.04
N ALA A 542 -13.66 13.21 -2.30
CA ALA A 542 -14.72 12.22 -2.18
C ALA A 542 -15.81 12.41 -3.22
N VAL A 543 -16.43 11.30 -3.62
CA VAL A 543 -17.63 11.28 -4.47
C VAL A 543 -18.88 11.07 -3.61
N ALA A 544 -20.08 11.30 -4.17
CA ALA A 544 -21.33 11.23 -3.42
C ALA A 544 -21.52 9.91 -2.64
N SER A 545 -21.16 8.77 -3.24
CA SER A 545 -21.27 7.45 -2.57
C SER A 545 -20.35 7.26 -1.38
N GLN A 546 -19.32 8.07 -1.23
CA GLN A 546 -18.41 8.05 -0.07
C GLN A 546 -18.89 8.96 1.06
N LEU A 547 -19.83 9.87 0.76
CA LEU A 547 -20.38 10.84 1.70
C LEU A 547 -21.72 10.39 2.29
N ALA A 548 -22.35 9.39 1.68
CA ALA A 548 -23.55 8.72 2.16
C ALA A 548 -23.21 7.74 3.31
#